data_6fc0918f2a822d85602608ade3faae2c
#
_entry.id   6fc0918f2a822d85602608ade3faae2c
#
_cell.length_a   1.000
_cell.length_b   1.000
_cell.length_c   1.000
_cell.angle_alpha   90.00
_cell.angle_beta   90.00
_cell.angle_gamma   90.00
#
_symmetry.space_group_name_H-M   'P 1'
#
loop_
_entity.id
_entity.type
_entity.pdbx_description
1 polymer ?
#
loop_
_entity_poly.entity_id
_entity_poly.type
_entity_poly.pdbx_seq_one_letter_code
_entity_poly.pdbx_strand_id
1 'polypeptide(L)'
;DHGYELWTTDGTAAGTHRVESEAGSNGASQCSPTPNNALVVFVANDADHGTDVHGSELWVTDGTAAGTKLLKDITPGAGGTDLGQLTAVGGRIFFSAASADLDYELWSTDGTPEGTKRVKNLNPTGPSYPFRLTPLGDEVFFSASDGINGEQLWVSDGTEAGTKTVAFINTDGSASIDYLAVHGGKLWFLADDGVHGRELWVSDGTEAGTHLVAD
;
A
#
# COMPACT_ATOMS: atom_id res chain seq x y z
N ASP A 1 7.63 7.66 28.58
CA ASP A 1 7.85 6.73 27.47
C ASP A 1 7.39 7.43 26.19
N HIS A 2 8.27 7.48 25.19
CA HIS A 2 8.04 8.26 23.97
C HIS A 2 7.56 7.41 22.79
N GLY A 3 7.16 6.15 22.99
CA GLY A 3 6.63 5.28 21.95
C GLY A 3 7.53 5.14 20.71
N TYR A 4 6.94 4.89 19.55
CA TYR A 4 7.60 4.90 18.24
C TYR A 4 7.51 6.30 17.64
N GLU A 5 8.64 6.96 17.47
CA GLU A 5 8.75 8.33 17.02
C GLU A 5 9.43 8.42 15.65
N LEU A 6 9.11 9.47 14.88
CA LEU A 6 9.82 9.78 13.65
C LEU A 6 11.12 10.52 13.95
N TRP A 7 12.23 10.04 13.37
CA TRP A 7 13.55 10.66 13.49
C TRP A 7 14.08 11.02 12.12
N THR A 8 14.83 12.12 12.04
CA THR A 8 15.61 12.50 10.87
C THR A 8 17.09 12.45 11.20
N THR A 9 17.93 12.16 10.18
CA THR A 9 19.38 12.10 10.34
C THR A 9 20.08 12.47 9.04
N ASP A 10 21.22 13.16 9.15
CA ASP A 10 22.21 13.37 8.10
C ASP A 10 23.39 12.37 8.20
N GLY A 11 23.27 11.37 9.07
CA GLY A 11 24.31 10.39 9.35
C GLY A 11 25.27 10.81 10.48
N THR A 12 25.09 11.99 11.08
CA THR A 12 25.87 12.47 12.24
C THR A 12 25.03 12.47 13.50
N ALA A 13 25.69 12.40 14.67
CA ALA A 13 25.00 12.51 15.95
C ALA A 13 24.34 13.88 16.16
N ALA A 14 24.92 14.95 15.63
CA ALA A 14 24.39 16.30 15.73
C ALA A 14 23.20 16.54 14.78
N GLY A 15 23.18 15.88 13.62
CA GLY A 15 22.10 15.95 12.64
C GLY A 15 21.02 14.88 12.86
N THR A 16 21.15 14.05 13.90
CA THR A 16 20.14 13.06 14.27
C THR A 16 19.24 13.62 15.36
N HIS A 17 17.97 13.89 15.04
CA HIS A 17 17.02 14.41 16.02
C HIS A 17 15.60 13.91 15.74
N ARG A 18 14.79 13.93 16.78
CA ARG A 18 13.36 13.61 16.68
C ARG A 18 12.64 14.72 15.95
N VAL A 19 11.73 14.33 15.06
CA VAL A 19 10.78 15.28 14.45
C VAL A 19 9.67 15.51 15.47
N GLU A 20 9.72 16.67 16.13
CA GLU A 20 8.66 17.08 17.06
C GLU A 20 7.46 17.56 16.26
N SER A 21 6.36 16.82 16.30
CA SER A 21 5.14 17.13 15.53
C SER A 21 3.90 16.75 16.33
N GLU A 22 2.74 17.20 15.85
CA GLU A 22 1.43 16.79 16.37
C GLU A 22 1.05 15.36 15.98
N ALA A 23 1.82 14.71 15.09
CA ALA A 23 1.76 13.28 14.91
C ALA A 23 2.19 12.60 16.21
N GLY A 24 1.27 11.99 16.90
CA GLY A 24 1.45 11.49 18.27
C GLY A 24 2.58 10.47 18.41
N SER A 25 3.04 10.33 19.65
CA SER A 25 4.16 9.51 20.07
C SER A 25 3.93 7.99 19.96
N ASN A 26 2.75 7.54 19.62
CA ASN A 26 2.40 6.12 19.69
C ASN A 26 2.06 5.52 18.33
N GLY A 27 3.03 5.40 17.44
CA GLY A 27 2.78 4.57 16.28
C GLY A 27 3.26 5.07 14.94
N ALA A 28 4.28 5.94 14.88
CA ALA A 28 4.94 6.18 13.61
C ALA A 28 5.47 4.85 13.08
N SER A 29 4.88 4.39 11.99
CA SER A 29 5.23 3.12 11.34
C SER A 29 5.21 3.32 9.83
N GLN A 30 5.85 2.42 9.10
CA GLN A 30 5.82 2.42 7.64
C GLN A 30 6.07 3.81 7.04
N CYS A 31 7.25 4.08 6.57
CA CYS A 31 7.57 5.32 5.88
C CYS A 31 7.99 5.05 4.44
N SER A 32 7.59 5.95 3.53
CA SER A 32 7.97 5.91 2.12
C SER A 32 8.23 7.32 1.61
N PRO A 33 9.37 7.57 0.93
CA PRO A 33 9.60 8.86 0.31
C PRO A 33 8.59 9.11 -0.82
N THR A 34 8.18 10.36 -0.98
CA THR A 34 7.44 10.76 -2.18
C THR A 34 8.33 10.62 -3.43
N PRO A 35 7.75 10.46 -4.61
CA PRO A 35 8.51 10.23 -5.85
C PRO A 35 9.57 11.29 -6.17
N ASN A 36 9.34 12.54 -5.76
CA ASN A 36 10.29 13.63 -5.93
C ASN A 36 11.32 13.75 -4.77
N ASN A 37 11.30 12.81 -3.81
CA ASN A 37 12.12 12.81 -2.58
C ASN A 37 12.04 14.12 -1.75
N ALA A 38 10.99 14.93 -1.93
CA ALA A 38 10.83 16.16 -1.19
C ALA A 38 10.17 15.95 0.17
N LEU A 39 9.36 14.91 0.29
CA LEU A 39 8.58 14.59 1.48
C LEU A 39 8.68 13.09 1.78
N VAL A 40 8.34 12.74 3.00
CA VAL A 40 8.15 11.34 3.43
C VAL A 40 6.70 11.19 3.88
N VAL A 41 6.01 10.20 3.34
CA VAL A 41 4.68 9.78 3.80
C VAL A 41 4.86 8.65 4.81
N PHE A 42 4.12 8.69 5.90
CA PHE A 42 4.19 7.69 6.97
C PHE A 42 2.82 7.51 7.65
N VAL A 43 2.68 6.43 8.38
CA VAL A 43 1.49 6.16 9.20
C VAL A 43 1.78 6.60 10.64
N ALA A 44 0.89 7.36 11.23
CA ALA A 44 0.98 7.76 12.63
C ALA A 44 -0.41 7.97 13.26
N ASN A 45 -0.41 7.96 14.60
CA ASN A 45 -1.60 8.17 15.42
C ASN A 45 -1.40 9.46 16.24
N ASP A 46 -2.40 10.31 16.30
CA ASP A 46 -2.39 11.59 17.04
C ASP A 46 -3.16 11.55 18.38
N ALA A 47 -3.50 10.36 18.88
CA ALA A 47 -4.34 10.18 20.07
C ALA A 47 -3.84 10.92 21.33
N ASP A 48 -2.57 11.33 21.38
CA ASP A 48 -1.96 11.99 22.52
C ASP A 48 -2.05 13.54 22.46
N HIS A 49 -2.61 14.12 21.38
CA HIS A 49 -2.52 15.56 21.08
C HIS A 49 -3.85 16.36 21.09
N GLY A 50 -4.84 15.95 21.83
CA GLY A 50 -6.00 16.82 22.09
C GLY A 50 -7.37 16.28 21.66
N THR A 51 -8.27 17.19 21.21
CA THR A 51 -9.69 16.88 20.93
C THR A 51 -9.95 16.41 19.49
N ASP A 52 -9.03 16.68 18.58
CA ASP A 52 -9.13 16.27 17.18
C ASP A 52 -8.29 15.00 16.97
N VAL A 53 -8.81 13.88 17.45
CA VAL A 53 -8.14 12.58 17.40
C VAL A 53 -8.61 11.86 16.14
N HIS A 54 -7.65 11.56 15.24
CA HIS A 54 -7.92 10.88 13.97
C HIS A 54 -7.58 9.38 14.00
N GLY A 55 -6.94 8.91 15.09
CA GLY A 55 -6.43 7.54 15.15
C GLY A 55 -5.21 7.35 14.23
N SER A 56 -5.01 6.13 13.72
CA SER A 56 -3.92 5.84 12.78
C SER A 56 -4.30 6.31 11.38
N GLU A 57 -3.60 7.32 10.87
CA GLU A 57 -3.85 7.92 9.56
C GLU A 57 -2.56 8.17 8.78
N LEU A 58 -2.73 8.67 7.55
CA LEU A 58 -1.62 8.99 6.67
C LEU A 58 -1.11 10.40 6.93
N TRP A 59 0.18 10.51 7.25
CA TRP A 59 0.89 11.75 7.56
C TRP A 59 1.98 12.02 6.53
N VAL A 60 2.40 13.27 6.44
CA VAL A 60 3.50 13.69 5.56
C VAL A 60 4.46 14.61 6.31
N THR A 61 5.76 14.52 5.99
CA THR A 61 6.80 15.37 6.58
C THR A 61 7.87 15.75 5.58
N ASP A 62 8.47 16.94 5.76
CA ASP A 62 9.73 17.37 5.14
C ASP A 62 10.94 17.22 6.08
N GLY A 63 10.74 16.56 7.22
CA GLY A 63 11.73 16.39 8.29
C GLY A 63 11.70 17.50 9.34
N THR A 64 10.83 18.52 9.20
CA THR A 64 10.64 19.58 10.19
C THR A 64 9.30 19.41 10.92
N ALA A 65 9.20 19.94 12.14
CA ALA A 65 7.94 19.97 12.89
C ALA A 65 6.83 20.73 12.12
N ALA A 66 7.17 21.87 11.50
CA ALA A 66 6.23 22.68 10.74
C ALA A 66 5.75 22.01 9.44
N GLY A 67 6.59 21.18 8.84
CA GLY A 67 6.27 20.42 7.63
C GLY A 67 5.64 19.05 7.89
N THR A 68 5.50 18.66 9.16
CA THR A 68 4.87 17.40 9.56
C THR A 68 3.40 17.64 9.87
N LYS A 69 2.53 16.99 9.09
CA LYS A 69 1.06 17.20 9.20
C LYS A 69 0.27 15.99 8.71
N LEU A 70 -0.98 15.90 9.14
CA LEU A 70 -1.95 14.96 8.60
C LEU A 70 -2.06 15.16 7.08
N LEU A 71 -1.82 14.11 6.32
CA LEU A 71 -1.96 14.13 4.87
C LEU A 71 -3.42 13.89 4.48
N LYS A 72 -4.02 12.89 5.07
CA LYS A 72 -5.40 12.50 4.79
C LYS A 72 -6.01 11.77 5.99
N ASP A 73 -7.15 12.25 6.45
CA ASP A 73 -8.06 11.50 7.30
C ASP A 73 -8.96 10.65 6.38
N ILE A 74 -8.62 9.36 6.25
CA ILE A 74 -9.33 8.42 5.39
C ILE A 74 -10.57 7.90 6.09
N THR A 75 -10.43 7.64 7.41
CA THR A 75 -11.53 7.13 8.24
C THR A 75 -11.75 8.09 9.43
N PRO A 76 -12.62 9.09 9.29
CA PRO A 76 -12.84 10.09 10.32
C PRO A 76 -13.20 9.50 11.68
N GLY A 77 -12.49 9.96 12.71
CA GLY A 77 -12.70 9.60 14.11
C GLY A 77 -11.55 8.83 14.75
N ALA A 78 -11.65 8.63 16.06
CA ALA A 78 -10.58 8.08 16.89
C ALA A 78 -10.17 6.63 16.56
N GLY A 79 -10.94 5.91 15.75
CA GLY A 79 -10.61 4.56 15.33
C GLY A 79 -9.47 4.48 14.33
N GLY A 80 -9.30 5.52 13.53
CA GLY A 80 -8.30 5.58 12.46
C GLY A 80 -8.51 4.59 11.33
N THR A 81 -7.60 4.62 10.38
CA THR A 81 -7.60 3.76 9.19
C THR A 81 -6.63 2.59 9.38
N ASP A 82 -7.08 1.39 9.04
CA ASP A 82 -6.18 0.23 8.92
C ASP A 82 -5.45 0.33 7.56
N LEU A 83 -4.16 0.65 7.64
CA LEU A 83 -3.30 0.94 6.50
C LEU A 83 -2.32 -0.20 6.26
N GLY A 84 -2.33 -0.73 5.04
CA GLY A 84 -1.34 -1.70 4.60
C GLY A 84 -0.01 -1.05 4.22
N GLN A 85 0.94 -1.89 3.79
CA GLN A 85 2.29 -1.48 3.45
C GLN A 85 2.34 -0.37 2.40
N LEU A 86 3.11 0.69 2.68
CA LEU A 86 3.39 1.77 1.72
C LEU A 86 4.41 1.30 0.68
N THR A 87 4.07 1.38 -0.59
CA THR A 87 4.91 0.92 -1.71
C THR A 87 5.05 2.02 -2.77
N ALA A 88 6.27 2.55 -2.92
CA ALA A 88 6.55 3.60 -3.90
C ALA A 88 6.86 3.01 -5.29
N VAL A 89 6.15 3.46 -6.32
CA VAL A 89 6.35 3.09 -7.73
C VAL A 89 5.64 4.06 -8.68
N GLY A 90 6.18 4.27 -9.88
CA GLY A 90 5.50 5.02 -10.95
C GLY A 90 5.13 6.46 -10.60
N GLY A 91 5.92 7.12 -9.73
CA GLY A 91 5.62 8.49 -9.30
C GLY A 91 4.53 8.59 -8.22
N ARG A 92 4.16 7.49 -7.56
CA ARG A 92 3.15 7.40 -6.51
C ARG A 92 3.60 6.49 -5.37
N ILE A 93 2.88 6.57 -4.26
CA ILE A 93 2.93 5.60 -3.18
C ILE A 93 1.58 4.88 -3.15
N PHE A 94 1.59 3.57 -3.27
CA PHE A 94 0.41 2.71 -3.19
C PHE A 94 0.32 2.06 -1.81
N PHE A 95 -0.90 1.81 -1.38
CA PHE A 95 -1.20 1.13 -0.12
C PHE A 95 -2.62 0.56 -0.14
N SER A 96 -2.90 -0.41 0.70
CA SER A 96 -4.28 -0.81 0.99
C SER A 96 -4.79 -0.01 2.18
N ALA A 97 -6.06 0.37 2.15
CA ALA A 97 -6.70 1.06 3.26
C ALA A 97 -8.17 0.69 3.38
N ALA A 98 -8.63 0.57 4.62
CA ALA A 98 -10.04 0.44 4.92
C ALA A 98 -10.67 1.85 4.98
N SER A 99 -11.70 2.10 4.18
CA SER A 99 -12.55 3.28 4.36
C SER A 99 -13.54 3.07 5.52
N ALA A 100 -14.30 4.11 5.87
CA ALA A 100 -15.20 4.11 7.04
C ALA A 100 -16.25 2.97 7.06
N ASP A 101 -16.56 2.39 5.90
CA ASP A 101 -17.44 1.24 5.73
C ASP A 101 -16.71 -0.11 5.78
N LEU A 102 -15.44 -0.13 6.22
CA LEU A 102 -14.54 -1.30 6.29
C LEU A 102 -14.27 -1.92 4.91
N ASP A 103 -14.36 -1.11 3.86
CA ASP A 103 -14.09 -1.49 2.49
C ASP A 103 -12.58 -1.33 2.20
N TYR A 104 -11.84 -2.46 2.32
CA TYR A 104 -10.40 -2.52 2.04
C TYR A 104 -10.13 -2.50 0.54
N GLU A 105 -9.60 -1.40 0.05
CA GLU A 105 -9.31 -1.17 -1.35
C GLU A 105 -7.88 -0.68 -1.60
N LEU A 106 -7.48 -0.63 -2.88
CA LEU A 106 -6.22 -0.04 -3.29
C LEU A 106 -6.32 1.49 -3.32
N TRP A 107 -5.42 2.15 -2.62
CA TRP A 107 -5.25 3.59 -2.56
C TRP A 107 -3.90 4.00 -3.14
N SER A 108 -3.81 5.24 -3.58
CA SER A 108 -2.54 5.85 -3.96
C SER A 108 -2.45 7.30 -3.50
N THR A 109 -1.22 7.78 -3.31
CA THR A 109 -0.92 9.18 -3.01
C THR A 109 0.31 9.65 -3.78
N ASP A 110 0.34 10.94 -4.13
CA ASP A 110 1.52 11.66 -4.62
C ASP A 110 2.15 12.54 -3.52
N GLY A 111 1.67 12.42 -2.29
CA GLY A 111 2.08 13.24 -1.13
C GLY A 111 1.20 14.47 -0.93
N THR A 112 0.12 14.65 -1.70
CA THR A 112 -0.86 15.72 -1.52
C THR A 112 -2.22 15.17 -1.06
N PRO A 113 -3.03 15.95 -0.32
CA PRO A 113 -4.38 15.53 0.07
C PRO A 113 -5.28 15.20 -1.12
N GLU A 114 -5.20 15.97 -2.20
CA GLU A 114 -5.98 15.81 -3.43
C GLU A 114 -5.54 14.58 -4.23
N GLY A 115 -4.23 14.28 -4.24
CA GLY A 115 -3.64 13.10 -4.86
C GLY A 115 -3.82 11.82 -4.06
N THR A 116 -4.24 11.94 -2.78
CA THR A 116 -4.52 10.80 -1.90
C THR A 116 -5.96 10.32 -2.09
N LYS A 117 -6.14 9.17 -2.74
CA LYS A 117 -7.47 8.66 -3.09
C LYS A 117 -7.48 7.15 -3.34
N ARG A 118 -8.65 6.54 -3.20
CA ARG A 118 -8.90 5.19 -3.70
C ARG A 118 -8.69 5.15 -5.21
N VAL A 119 -7.94 4.18 -5.70
CA VAL A 119 -7.64 4.01 -7.12
C VAL A 119 -8.84 3.49 -7.86
N LYS A 120 -9.45 2.44 -7.31
CA LYS A 120 -10.62 1.78 -7.88
C LYS A 120 -11.38 1.03 -6.79
N ASN A 121 -12.70 0.87 -6.93
CA ASN A 121 -13.45 -0.12 -6.19
C ASN A 121 -13.32 -1.47 -6.94
N LEU A 122 -12.45 -2.34 -6.44
CA LEU A 122 -12.16 -3.64 -7.07
C LEU A 122 -13.27 -4.64 -6.81
N ASN A 123 -13.86 -4.60 -5.60
CA ASN A 123 -14.95 -5.47 -5.19
C ASN A 123 -16.19 -4.64 -4.80
N PRO A 124 -17.16 -4.43 -5.71
CA PRO A 124 -18.35 -3.62 -5.42
C PRO A 124 -19.26 -4.16 -4.31
N THR A 125 -19.03 -5.37 -3.85
CA THR A 125 -19.89 -6.04 -2.86
C THR A 125 -19.26 -6.17 -1.48
N GLY A 126 -17.97 -5.75 -1.33
CA GLY A 126 -17.22 -5.82 -0.08
C GLY A 126 -15.73 -5.54 -0.29
N PRO A 127 -14.89 -5.83 0.70
CA PRO A 127 -13.47 -5.55 0.60
C PRO A 127 -12.76 -6.43 -0.44
N SER A 128 -11.81 -5.82 -1.17
CA SER A 128 -10.95 -6.52 -2.13
C SER A 128 -9.65 -7.06 -1.53
N TYR A 129 -9.24 -6.56 -0.35
CA TYR A 129 -8.01 -6.93 0.37
C TYR A 129 -6.76 -6.92 -0.50
N PRO A 130 -6.33 -5.78 -1.07
CA PRO A 130 -5.09 -5.71 -1.81
C PRO A 130 -3.91 -6.03 -0.91
N PHE A 131 -3.06 -6.99 -1.32
CA PHE A 131 -1.96 -7.47 -0.52
C PHE A 131 -0.71 -7.74 -1.38
N ARG A 132 0.49 -7.73 -0.75
CA ARG A 132 1.78 -7.97 -1.42
C ARG A 132 2.06 -7.01 -2.56
N LEU A 133 1.83 -5.71 -2.33
CA LEU A 133 2.12 -4.67 -3.31
C LEU A 133 3.60 -4.72 -3.71
N THR A 134 3.85 -5.03 -4.98
CA THR A 134 5.20 -5.29 -5.51
C THR A 134 5.43 -4.46 -6.77
N PRO A 135 6.43 -3.56 -6.78
CA PRO A 135 6.72 -2.73 -7.94
C PRO A 135 7.41 -3.52 -9.05
N LEU A 136 6.96 -3.33 -10.31
CA LEU A 136 7.65 -3.77 -11.52
C LEU A 136 7.47 -2.71 -12.60
N GLY A 137 8.58 -2.09 -13.05
CA GLY A 137 8.51 -0.91 -13.92
C GLY A 137 7.84 0.27 -13.21
N ASP A 138 6.88 0.88 -13.87
CA ASP A 138 6.08 2.00 -13.36
C ASP A 138 4.72 1.56 -12.80
N GLU A 139 4.50 0.26 -12.63
CA GLU A 139 3.26 -0.33 -12.16
C GLU A 139 3.45 -1.08 -10.84
N VAL A 140 2.38 -1.16 -10.05
CA VAL A 140 2.31 -2.02 -8.86
C VAL A 140 1.50 -3.27 -9.16
N PHE A 141 2.06 -4.42 -8.79
CA PHE A 141 1.40 -5.72 -8.87
C PHE A 141 1.01 -6.18 -7.46
N PHE A 142 -0.13 -6.83 -7.34
CA PHE A 142 -0.67 -7.22 -6.03
C PHE A 142 -1.70 -8.35 -6.17
N SER A 143 -1.99 -9.03 -5.09
CA SER A 143 -3.14 -9.92 -5.00
C SER A 143 -4.37 -9.16 -4.52
N ALA A 144 -5.54 -9.43 -5.08
CA ALA A 144 -6.82 -8.88 -4.62
C ALA A 144 -8.00 -9.73 -5.14
N SER A 145 -9.15 -9.57 -4.50
CA SER A 145 -10.43 -10.20 -4.91
C SER A 145 -11.38 -9.17 -5.50
N ASP A 146 -12.07 -9.55 -6.57
CA ASP A 146 -13.18 -8.77 -7.13
C ASP A 146 -14.56 -9.17 -6.57
N GLY A 147 -14.58 -10.10 -5.60
CA GLY A 147 -15.81 -10.64 -4.99
C GLY A 147 -16.54 -11.68 -5.83
N ILE A 148 -16.05 -12.00 -7.02
CA ILE A 148 -16.66 -12.96 -7.96
C ILE A 148 -15.69 -14.11 -8.26
N ASN A 149 -14.46 -13.77 -8.67
CA ASN A 149 -13.47 -14.73 -9.17
C ASN A 149 -12.42 -15.11 -8.09
N GLY A 150 -12.66 -14.74 -6.82
CA GLY A 150 -11.70 -14.95 -5.76
C GLY A 150 -10.46 -14.05 -5.88
N GLU A 151 -9.42 -14.42 -5.14
CA GLU A 151 -8.14 -13.71 -5.17
C GLU A 151 -7.36 -14.05 -6.44
N GLN A 152 -6.94 -13.03 -7.19
CA GLN A 152 -6.17 -13.15 -8.43
C GLN A 152 -4.99 -12.16 -8.44
N LEU A 153 -4.14 -12.23 -9.48
CA LEU A 153 -3.05 -11.27 -9.70
C LEU A 153 -3.59 -10.03 -10.42
N TRP A 154 -3.34 -8.86 -9.82
CA TRP A 154 -3.75 -7.55 -10.32
C TRP A 154 -2.55 -6.67 -10.62
N VAL A 155 -2.78 -5.67 -11.47
CA VAL A 155 -1.83 -4.60 -11.80
C VAL A 155 -2.52 -3.25 -11.73
N SER A 156 -1.76 -2.20 -11.38
CA SER A 156 -2.23 -0.81 -11.40
C SER A 156 -1.11 0.17 -11.74
N ASP A 157 -1.41 1.16 -12.57
CA ASP A 157 -0.63 2.37 -12.83
C ASP A 157 -1.07 3.57 -11.96
N GLY A 158 -2.00 3.36 -11.02
CA GLY A 158 -2.61 4.38 -10.17
C GLY A 158 -3.83 5.07 -10.80
N THR A 159 -4.29 4.63 -11.97
CA THR A 159 -5.56 5.04 -12.56
C THR A 159 -6.61 3.93 -12.47
N GLU A 160 -7.89 4.31 -12.48
CA GLU A 160 -8.98 3.34 -12.49
C GLU A 160 -8.92 2.46 -13.75
N ALA A 161 -8.64 3.05 -14.92
CA ALA A 161 -8.56 2.34 -16.20
C ALA A 161 -7.36 1.39 -16.28
N GLY A 162 -6.21 1.77 -15.71
CA GLY A 162 -5.00 0.95 -15.67
C GLY A 162 -5.02 -0.11 -14.56
N THR A 163 -6.06 -0.11 -13.69
CA THR A 163 -6.20 -1.10 -12.63
C THR A 163 -7.08 -2.26 -13.09
N LYS A 164 -6.47 -3.44 -13.25
CA LYS A 164 -7.10 -4.64 -13.82
C LYS A 164 -6.46 -5.94 -13.35
N THR A 165 -7.17 -7.05 -13.49
CA THR A 165 -6.61 -8.39 -13.35
C THR A 165 -5.57 -8.63 -14.45
N VAL A 166 -4.41 -9.20 -14.10
CA VAL A 166 -3.36 -9.60 -15.04
C VAL A 166 -3.76 -10.91 -15.72
N ALA A 167 -4.12 -11.90 -14.92
CA ALA A 167 -4.54 -13.21 -15.37
C ALA A 167 -5.49 -13.86 -14.35
N PHE A 168 -6.43 -14.66 -14.81
CA PHE A 168 -7.22 -15.55 -13.97
C PHE A 168 -6.45 -16.87 -13.83
N ILE A 169 -5.65 -17.00 -12.75
CA ILE A 169 -4.82 -18.18 -12.48
C ILE A 169 -5.69 -19.34 -12.05
N ASN A 170 -6.59 -19.10 -11.12
CA ASN A 170 -7.61 -20.07 -10.70
C ASN A 170 -8.98 -19.59 -11.21
N THR A 171 -9.56 -20.32 -12.16
CA THR A 171 -10.84 -19.94 -12.77
C THR A 171 -12.06 -20.34 -11.94
N ASP A 172 -11.86 -21.22 -10.96
CA ASP A 172 -12.93 -21.76 -10.11
C ASP A 172 -12.89 -21.24 -8.67
N GLY A 173 -11.90 -20.34 -8.36
CA GLY A 173 -11.74 -19.80 -7.02
C GLY A 173 -10.52 -18.89 -6.85
N SER A 174 -10.01 -18.81 -5.63
CA SER A 174 -8.85 -18.00 -5.28
C SER A 174 -7.54 -18.65 -5.73
N ALA A 175 -6.68 -17.88 -6.38
CA ALA A 175 -5.33 -18.33 -6.74
C ALA A 175 -4.36 -18.38 -5.54
N SER A 176 -4.77 -17.87 -4.37
CA SER A 176 -3.98 -17.91 -3.12
C SER A 176 -2.54 -17.45 -3.31
N ILE A 177 -2.37 -16.28 -3.91
CA ILE A 177 -1.07 -15.73 -4.33
C ILE A 177 -0.20 -15.41 -3.12
N ASP A 178 1.04 -15.86 -3.14
CA ASP A 178 2.01 -15.65 -2.07
C ASP A 178 3.43 -15.39 -2.60
N TYR A 179 4.30 -14.80 -1.74
CA TYR A 179 5.73 -14.55 -2.04
C TYR A 179 5.99 -13.82 -3.37
N LEU A 180 5.18 -12.79 -3.66
CA LEU A 180 5.38 -11.98 -4.86
C LEU A 180 6.73 -11.26 -4.82
N ALA A 181 7.61 -11.54 -5.78
CA ALA A 181 8.96 -10.99 -5.87
C ALA A 181 9.34 -10.67 -7.31
N VAL A 182 10.26 -9.70 -7.49
CA VAL A 182 10.77 -9.33 -8.82
C VAL A 182 12.18 -9.86 -9.00
N HIS A 183 12.41 -10.59 -10.09
CA HIS A 183 13.72 -11.00 -10.52
C HIS A 183 13.81 -11.04 -12.05
N GLY A 184 14.87 -10.46 -12.61
CA GLY A 184 15.11 -10.46 -14.07
C GLY A 184 14.01 -9.75 -14.88
N GLY A 185 13.38 -8.71 -14.30
CA GLY A 185 12.30 -7.97 -14.96
C GLY A 185 10.97 -8.74 -15.03
N LYS A 186 10.80 -9.76 -14.21
CA LYS A 186 9.58 -10.57 -14.11
C LYS A 186 9.15 -10.71 -12.66
N LEU A 187 7.87 -10.95 -12.46
CA LEU A 187 7.28 -11.37 -11.19
C LEU A 187 7.43 -12.89 -11.03
N TRP A 188 7.77 -13.32 -9.83
CA TRP A 188 7.83 -14.70 -9.39
C TRP A 188 6.99 -14.84 -8.13
N PHE A 189 6.11 -15.81 -8.08
CA PHE A 189 5.17 -15.97 -6.97
C PHE A 189 4.69 -17.42 -6.86
N LEU A 190 4.10 -17.75 -5.72
CA LEU A 190 3.39 -19.01 -5.54
C LEU A 190 1.90 -18.76 -5.75
N ALA A 191 1.25 -19.67 -6.47
CA ALA A 191 -0.19 -19.62 -6.69
C ALA A 191 -0.77 -21.02 -6.91
N ASP A 192 -2.06 -21.17 -6.67
CA ASP A 192 -2.85 -22.39 -6.86
C ASP A 192 -3.83 -22.16 -8.01
N ASP A 193 -3.75 -22.98 -9.08
CA ASP A 193 -4.65 -22.91 -10.22
C ASP A 193 -5.93 -23.77 -10.04
N GLY A 194 -6.06 -24.44 -8.89
CA GLY A 194 -7.16 -25.33 -8.59
C GLY A 194 -6.99 -26.76 -9.12
N VAL A 195 -5.88 -27.05 -9.83
CA VAL A 195 -5.60 -28.35 -10.45
C VAL A 195 -4.32 -28.98 -9.92
N HIS A 196 -3.22 -28.20 -9.90
CA HIS A 196 -1.87 -28.68 -9.56
C HIS A 196 -1.51 -28.36 -8.09
N GLY A 197 -2.37 -27.61 -7.37
CA GLY A 197 -2.07 -27.12 -6.04
C GLY A 197 -1.21 -25.88 -6.09
N ARG A 198 -0.42 -25.66 -5.03
CA ARG A 198 0.37 -24.43 -4.87
C ARG A 198 1.76 -24.57 -5.49
N GLU A 199 1.96 -23.96 -6.62
CA GLU A 199 3.16 -24.09 -7.44
C GLU A 199 3.83 -22.74 -7.72
N LEU A 200 5.05 -22.79 -8.33
CA LEU A 200 5.80 -21.61 -8.73
C LEU A 200 5.31 -21.08 -10.08
N TRP A 201 4.95 -19.80 -10.09
CA TRP A 201 4.49 -19.07 -11.27
C TRP A 201 5.43 -17.93 -11.62
N VAL A 202 5.40 -17.55 -12.89
CA VAL A 202 6.11 -16.39 -13.41
C VAL A 202 5.17 -15.53 -14.25
N SER A 203 5.36 -14.21 -14.24
CA SER A 203 4.62 -13.24 -15.05
C SER A 203 5.56 -12.14 -15.54
N ASP A 204 5.36 -11.67 -16.76
CA ASP A 204 5.94 -10.43 -17.29
C ASP A 204 4.99 -9.22 -17.16
N GLY A 205 3.87 -9.39 -16.45
CA GLY A 205 2.82 -8.41 -16.28
C GLY A 205 1.69 -8.53 -17.32
N THR A 206 1.77 -9.48 -18.25
CA THR A 206 0.71 -9.75 -19.23
C THR A 206 0.04 -11.10 -18.95
N GLU A 207 -1.19 -11.28 -19.43
CA GLU A 207 -1.90 -12.55 -19.33
C GLU A 207 -1.11 -13.69 -20.05
N ALA A 208 -0.64 -13.41 -21.27
CA ALA A 208 0.13 -14.39 -22.06
C ALA A 208 1.49 -14.75 -21.45
N GLY A 209 2.10 -13.84 -20.70
CA GLY A 209 3.36 -14.04 -20.00
C GLY A 209 3.21 -14.60 -18.58
N THR A 210 1.97 -14.86 -18.13
CA THR A 210 1.68 -15.42 -16.80
C THR A 210 1.43 -16.93 -16.94
N HIS A 211 2.32 -17.76 -16.38
CA HIS A 211 2.22 -19.21 -16.51
C HIS A 211 2.92 -19.95 -15.37
N LEU A 212 2.54 -21.20 -15.17
CA LEU A 212 3.17 -22.16 -14.29
C LEU A 212 4.60 -22.44 -14.76
N VAL A 213 5.57 -22.43 -13.85
CA VAL A 213 7.00 -22.70 -14.17
C VAL A 213 7.27 -24.20 -14.20
N ALA A 214 6.80 -24.89 -13.18
CA ALA A 214 6.94 -26.34 -13.02
C ALA A 214 5.85 -26.85 -12.07
N ASP A 215 5.37 -28.04 -12.35
CA ASP A 215 4.55 -28.89 -11.50
C ASP A 215 5.46 -29.88 -10.76
#